data_e8da1ea8f6606e6b58be316ee849cade
#
_entry.id   e8da1ea8f6606e6b58be316ee849cade
#
_cell.length_a   1.000
_cell.length_b   1.000
_cell.length_c   1.000
_cell.angle_alpha   90.00
_cell.angle_beta   90.00
_cell.angle_gamma   90.00
#
_symmetry.space_group_name_H-M   'P 1'
#
loop_
_entity.id
_entity.type
_entity.pdbx_description
1 polymer ?
#
loop_
_entity_poly.entity_id
_entity_poly.type
_entity_poly.pdbx_seq_one_letter_code
_entity_poly.pdbx_strand_id
1 'polypeptide(L)'
;MWDKKWPIKPEILLNAGNAASNGDDYSDCPDLSLLTTSSDLRNRLLTTTCGTSPATAEASWMAAQLLKEYPDMWPETVRALLIHSASWTPKMLERFKTDDKKSSGKRLLLRTCGYGIPSLEKALWCKNNSVSMVIEGELQPFKKDGSSYKMKEMDLHELPWPSECLMSLGETSVRLRVTLSYFIEPGPGEIGWKDRYRYPSCNLRFDLINNDESVEDFKKRVNIKMRGDDTKDKGDGTSGSDRWYLGTDNRDVGSIHSDFIDSSAIELCNAKHIAVYPVIGWWRERHHLGKYNKKIRYSLIVSIETPETDVDLYTPIVTKIATVIPTN
;
A
#
# COMPACT_ATOMS: atom_id res chain seq x y z
N MET A 1 15.20 11.65 13.95
CA MET A 1 14.87 12.36 12.69
C MET A 1 14.81 11.43 11.49
N TRP A 2 15.70 10.45 11.38
CA TRP A 2 15.71 9.44 10.30
C TRP A 2 14.51 8.49 10.34
N ASP A 3 14.07 8.05 11.53
CA ASP A 3 12.99 7.07 11.72
C ASP A 3 11.66 7.47 11.10
N LYS A 4 11.35 8.77 11.06
CA LYS A 4 10.06 9.25 10.53
C LYS A 4 9.98 9.28 9.01
N LYS A 5 11.12 9.33 8.30
CA LYS A 5 11.18 9.47 6.84
C LYS A 5 11.74 8.24 6.12
N TRP A 6 12.25 7.28 6.88
CA TRP A 6 12.82 6.07 6.32
C TRP A 6 11.72 5.13 5.82
N PRO A 7 11.88 4.45 4.66
CA PRO A 7 10.92 3.48 4.18
C PRO A 7 10.58 2.43 5.23
N ILE A 8 9.35 1.91 5.19
CA ILE A 8 8.94 0.81 6.06
C ILE A 8 9.68 -0.46 5.62
N LYS A 9 10.43 -1.06 6.56
CA LYS A 9 11.11 -2.33 6.39
C LYS A 9 11.06 -3.10 7.72
N PRO A 10 10.77 -4.42 7.67
CA PRO A 10 10.35 -5.20 6.50
C PRO A 10 9.02 -4.72 5.92
N GLU A 11 8.71 -5.04 4.67
CA GLU A 11 7.39 -4.74 4.08
C GLU A 11 6.36 -5.81 4.43
N ILE A 12 6.78 -7.08 4.46
CA ILE A 12 5.96 -8.25 4.81
C ILE A 12 6.78 -9.22 5.67
N LEU A 13 6.10 -10.13 6.33
CA LEU A 13 6.70 -11.25 7.08
C LEU A 13 6.28 -12.57 6.46
N LEU A 14 7.23 -13.49 6.40
CA LEU A 14 7.02 -14.87 5.99
C LEU A 14 7.76 -15.81 6.94
N ASN A 15 7.52 -17.10 6.81
CA ASN A 15 8.18 -18.08 7.66
C ASN A 15 9.69 -18.12 7.36
N ALA A 16 10.49 -17.88 8.37
CA ALA A 16 11.95 -17.85 8.28
C ALA A 16 12.61 -18.89 9.20
N GLY A 17 11.82 -19.79 9.78
CA GLY A 17 12.23 -20.62 10.90
C GLY A 17 12.18 -19.86 12.23
N ASN A 18 12.44 -20.58 13.32
CA ASN A 18 12.45 -20.01 14.65
C ASN A 18 13.48 -20.74 15.52
N ALA A 19 13.82 -20.15 16.65
CA ALA A 19 14.66 -20.74 17.68
C ALA A 19 13.80 -21.29 18.82
N ALA A 20 14.25 -22.34 19.46
CA ALA A 20 13.73 -22.82 20.74
C ALA A 20 14.29 -21.99 21.88
N SER A 21 13.51 -21.78 22.95
CA SER A 21 13.95 -21.12 24.16
C SER A 21 13.47 -21.90 25.39
N ASN A 22 14.34 -22.00 26.38
CA ASN A 22 14.00 -22.52 27.72
C ASN A 22 13.69 -21.39 28.72
N GLY A 23 13.69 -20.13 28.25
CA GLY A 23 13.50 -18.94 29.06
C GLY A 23 14.80 -18.15 29.31
N ASP A 24 15.92 -18.85 29.45
CA ASP A 24 17.24 -18.25 29.70
C ASP A 24 18.12 -18.26 28.45
N ASP A 25 18.07 -19.33 27.67
CA ASP A 25 18.89 -19.56 26.49
C ASP A 25 18.06 -19.78 25.24
N TYR A 26 18.68 -19.55 24.07
CA TYR A 26 18.11 -19.81 22.75
C TYR A 26 19.02 -20.78 21.99
N SER A 27 18.41 -21.75 21.30
CA SER A 27 19.13 -22.64 20.40
C SER A 27 18.38 -22.91 19.12
N ASP A 28 19.11 -23.28 18.08
CA ASP A 28 18.54 -23.78 16.84
C ASP A 28 17.76 -25.07 17.12
N CYS A 29 16.59 -25.17 16.51
CA CYS A 29 15.72 -26.33 16.61
C CYS A 29 15.28 -26.76 15.20
N PRO A 30 15.67 -27.99 14.77
CA PRO A 30 15.29 -28.50 13.45
C PRO A 30 13.77 -28.51 13.23
N ASP A 31 12.98 -28.82 14.27
CA ASP A 31 11.50 -28.85 14.17
C ASP A 31 10.87 -27.48 14.01
N LEU A 32 11.59 -26.40 14.33
CA LEU A 32 11.18 -25.01 14.13
C LEU A 32 11.82 -24.37 12.90
N SER A 33 12.56 -25.15 12.12
CA SER A 33 13.30 -24.71 10.95
C SER A 33 12.60 -25.12 9.65
N LEU A 34 12.98 -24.49 8.55
CA LEU A 34 12.44 -24.81 7.22
C LEU A 34 13.25 -25.93 6.58
N LEU A 35 12.58 -26.85 5.90
CA LEU A 35 13.22 -27.93 5.15
C LEU A 35 13.78 -27.41 3.83
N THR A 36 15.01 -27.79 3.51
CA THR A 36 15.68 -27.45 2.26
C THR A 36 16.59 -28.58 1.77
N THR A 37 17.13 -28.46 0.57
CA THR A 37 18.10 -29.40 0.01
C THR A 37 19.45 -29.26 0.72
N SER A 38 20.14 -30.40 0.93
CA SER A 38 21.48 -30.43 1.50
C SER A 38 22.54 -30.21 0.41
N SER A 39 23.65 -29.58 0.78
CA SER A 39 24.85 -29.51 -0.04
C SER A 39 25.67 -30.84 0.05
N ASP A 40 25.46 -31.64 1.09
CA ASP A 40 26.11 -32.92 1.29
C ASP A 40 25.20 -34.08 0.86
N LEU A 41 25.06 -34.24 -0.43
CA LEU A 41 24.17 -35.24 -1.06
C LEU A 41 24.61 -36.69 -0.78
N ARG A 42 25.85 -36.93 -0.29
CA ARG A 42 26.34 -38.29 0.04
C ARG A 42 25.78 -38.81 1.35
N ASN A 43 25.57 -37.89 2.31
CA ASN A 43 25.11 -38.26 3.66
C ASN A 43 23.61 -37.97 3.87
N ARG A 44 23.09 -36.93 3.24
CA ARG A 44 21.68 -36.56 3.38
C ARG A 44 21.20 -35.72 2.19
N LEU A 45 19.98 -35.96 1.76
CA LEU A 45 19.36 -35.21 0.66
C LEU A 45 18.74 -33.89 1.15
N LEU A 46 18.25 -33.85 2.36
CA LEU A 46 17.55 -32.74 2.96
C LEU A 46 18.23 -32.26 4.23
N THR A 47 18.09 -31.00 4.54
CA THR A 47 18.57 -30.36 5.75
C THR A 47 17.61 -29.29 6.19
N THR A 48 17.83 -28.70 7.35
CA THR A 48 17.04 -27.58 7.86
C THR A 48 17.79 -26.26 7.72
N THR A 49 17.07 -25.16 7.61
CA THR A 49 17.62 -23.82 7.52
C THR A 49 16.72 -22.82 8.24
N CYS A 50 17.34 -21.78 8.80
CA CYS A 50 16.69 -20.62 9.38
C CYS A 50 17.25 -19.34 8.78
N GLY A 51 16.47 -18.27 8.80
CA GLY A 51 16.89 -16.94 8.37
C GLY A 51 15.97 -16.30 7.35
N THR A 52 16.26 -15.10 6.98
CA THR A 52 15.43 -14.31 6.02
C THR A 52 15.53 -14.80 4.58
N SER A 53 16.54 -15.61 4.24
CA SER A 53 16.72 -16.16 2.88
C SER A 53 15.57 -17.09 2.46
N PRO A 54 15.12 -18.07 3.29
CA PRO A 54 13.92 -18.86 2.99
C PRO A 54 12.66 -18.00 2.83
N ALA A 55 12.45 -17.02 3.71
CA ALA A 55 11.33 -16.08 3.59
C ALA A 55 11.36 -15.29 2.27
N THR A 56 12.55 -14.88 1.82
CA THR A 56 12.71 -14.22 0.51
C THR A 56 12.40 -15.18 -0.65
N ALA A 57 12.79 -16.43 -0.54
CA ALA A 57 12.47 -17.46 -1.55
C ALA A 57 10.95 -17.70 -1.63
N GLU A 58 10.26 -17.76 -0.49
CA GLU A 58 8.80 -17.88 -0.42
C GLU A 58 8.10 -16.66 -1.05
N ALA A 59 8.55 -15.43 -0.73
CA ALA A 59 8.03 -14.21 -1.35
C ALA A 59 8.24 -14.21 -2.87
N SER A 60 9.38 -14.68 -3.34
CA SER A 60 9.70 -14.80 -4.77
C SER A 60 8.81 -15.82 -5.46
N TRP A 61 8.54 -16.95 -4.80
CA TRP A 61 7.60 -17.95 -5.29
C TRP A 61 6.18 -17.39 -5.39
N MET A 62 5.70 -16.66 -4.37
CA MET A 62 4.39 -16.00 -4.42
C MET A 62 4.32 -15.02 -5.59
N ALA A 63 5.35 -14.21 -5.82
CA ALA A 63 5.43 -13.29 -6.94
C ALA A 63 5.40 -14.03 -8.30
N ALA A 64 6.08 -15.18 -8.40
CA ALA A 64 6.05 -16.02 -9.59
C ALA A 64 4.66 -16.62 -9.86
N GLN A 65 3.91 -17.01 -8.80
CA GLN A 65 2.53 -17.48 -8.97
C GLN A 65 1.60 -16.35 -9.47
N LEU A 66 1.77 -15.12 -8.99
CA LEU A 66 1.03 -13.96 -9.50
C LEU A 66 1.33 -13.70 -10.97
N LEU A 67 2.59 -13.71 -11.38
CA LEU A 67 2.99 -13.51 -12.77
C LEU A 67 2.59 -14.67 -13.68
N LYS A 68 2.48 -15.89 -13.16
CA LYS A 68 1.96 -17.04 -13.90
C LYS A 68 0.48 -16.85 -14.25
N GLU A 69 -0.30 -16.34 -13.32
CA GLU A 69 -1.74 -16.11 -13.51
C GLU A 69 -2.01 -14.84 -14.32
N TYR A 70 -1.22 -13.80 -14.09
CA TYR A 70 -1.33 -12.48 -14.72
C TYR A 70 -0.01 -12.04 -15.35
N PRO A 71 0.38 -12.59 -16.53
CA PRO A 71 1.73 -12.41 -17.09
C PRO A 71 2.08 -10.98 -17.49
N ASP A 72 1.09 -10.15 -17.80
CA ASP A 72 1.29 -8.76 -18.25
C ASP A 72 1.32 -7.73 -17.09
N MET A 73 1.19 -8.22 -15.84
CA MET A 73 1.13 -7.38 -14.65
C MET A 73 2.46 -6.64 -14.41
N TRP A 74 2.37 -5.36 -14.07
CA TRP A 74 3.56 -4.58 -13.76
C TRP A 74 4.21 -5.00 -12.42
N PRO A 75 5.53 -4.82 -12.27
CA PRO A 75 6.22 -5.10 -11.01
C PRO A 75 5.64 -4.32 -9.82
N GLU A 76 5.16 -3.10 -10.06
CA GLU A 76 4.46 -2.28 -9.09
C GLU A 76 3.19 -2.98 -8.56
N THR A 77 2.48 -3.67 -9.44
CA THR A 77 1.24 -4.40 -9.12
C THR A 77 1.51 -5.70 -8.37
N VAL A 78 2.53 -6.46 -8.78
CA VAL A 78 2.96 -7.67 -8.04
C VAL A 78 3.29 -7.31 -6.59
N ARG A 79 4.07 -6.25 -6.39
CA ARG A 79 4.41 -5.75 -5.05
C ARG A 79 3.17 -5.28 -4.28
N ALA A 80 2.28 -4.56 -4.96
CA ALA A 80 1.05 -4.08 -4.35
C ALA A 80 0.15 -5.23 -3.88
N LEU A 81 -0.05 -6.27 -4.68
CA LEU A 81 -0.90 -7.43 -4.36
C LEU A 81 -0.38 -8.20 -3.15
N LEU A 82 0.93 -8.44 -3.07
CA LEU A 82 1.54 -9.11 -1.91
C LEU A 82 1.26 -8.33 -0.62
N ILE A 83 1.39 -7.00 -0.67
CA ILE A 83 1.17 -6.15 0.50
C ILE A 83 -0.33 -5.96 0.78
N HIS A 84 -1.14 -5.83 -0.24
CA HIS A 84 -2.59 -5.69 -0.10
C HIS A 84 -3.23 -6.93 0.53
N SER A 85 -2.73 -8.11 0.21
CA SER A 85 -3.19 -9.38 0.79
C SER A 85 -2.70 -9.62 2.23
N ALA A 86 -1.71 -8.84 2.68
CA ALA A 86 -1.07 -9.06 3.97
C ALA A 86 -1.97 -8.63 5.13
N SER A 87 -1.88 -9.35 6.24
CA SER A 87 -2.63 -9.06 7.46
C SER A 87 -1.79 -9.31 8.71
N TRP A 88 -2.05 -8.53 9.75
CA TRP A 88 -1.45 -8.77 11.07
C TRP A 88 -2.22 -9.84 11.81
N THR A 89 -1.50 -10.70 12.53
CA THR A 89 -2.12 -11.67 13.43
C THR A 89 -2.62 -10.97 14.70
N PRO A 90 -3.62 -11.56 15.41
CA PRO A 90 -4.07 -11.04 16.71
C PRO A 90 -2.93 -10.83 17.70
N LYS A 91 -1.97 -11.76 17.75
CA LYS A 91 -0.78 -11.66 18.62
C LYS A 91 0.13 -10.49 18.27
N MET A 92 0.26 -10.12 16.98
CA MET A 92 1.02 -8.94 16.57
C MET A 92 0.31 -7.67 17.06
N LEU A 93 -1.00 -7.57 16.87
CA LEU A 93 -1.79 -6.41 17.30
C LEU A 93 -1.73 -6.23 18.82
N GLU A 94 -1.91 -7.30 19.59
CA GLU A 94 -1.81 -7.32 21.05
C GLU A 94 -0.41 -6.90 21.52
N ARG A 95 0.66 -7.50 20.95
CA ARG A 95 2.05 -7.20 21.33
C ARG A 95 2.41 -5.73 21.20
N PHE A 96 1.92 -5.07 20.18
CA PHE A 96 2.22 -3.66 19.90
C PHE A 96 1.18 -2.69 20.42
N LYS A 97 0.17 -3.18 21.17
CA LYS A 97 -0.89 -2.35 21.81
C LYS A 97 -1.51 -1.36 20.82
N THR A 98 -1.95 -1.88 19.68
CA THR A 98 -2.45 -1.05 18.57
C THR A 98 -3.81 -0.42 18.85
N ASP A 99 -4.53 -0.92 19.85
CA ASP A 99 -5.84 -0.39 20.29
C ASP A 99 -5.71 0.92 21.07
N ASP A 100 -4.51 1.22 21.59
CA ASP A 100 -4.25 2.53 22.18
C ASP A 100 -4.34 3.61 21.10
N LYS A 101 -5.07 4.69 21.36
CA LYS A 101 -5.20 5.86 20.48
C LYS A 101 -3.86 6.54 20.15
N LYS A 102 -2.76 6.08 20.74
CA LYS A 102 -1.41 6.56 20.45
C LYS A 102 -0.84 5.93 19.17
N SER A 103 -0.49 6.75 18.21
CA SER A 103 0.10 6.33 16.94
C SER A 103 1.45 5.59 17.07
N SER A 104 2.06 5.58 18.26
CA SER A 104 3.36 4.96 18.53
C SER A 104 3.33 3.42 18.38
N GLY A 105 2.26 2.76 18.87
CA GLY A 105 2.10 1.30 18.74
C GLY A 105 1.98 0.87 17.27
N LYS A 106 1.14 1.55 16.51
CA LYS A 106 0.94 1.30 15.07
C LYS A 106 2.24 1.52 14.27
N ARG A 107 3.00 2.55 14.62
CA ARG A 107 4.31 2.80 13.99
C ARG A 107 5.31 1.69 14.31
N LEU A 108 5.37 1.24 15.56
CA LEU A 108 6.27 0.17 15.98
C LEU A 108 5.88 -1.15 15.30
N LEU A 109 4.57 -1.45 15.21
CA LEU A 109 4.04 -2.60 14.46
C LEU A 109 4.54 -2.57 13.01
N LEU A 110 4.33 -1.45 12.29
CA LEU A 110 4.80 -1.31 10.91
C LEU A 110 6.31 -1.45 10.77
N ARG A 111 7.10 -0.89 11.69
CA ARG A 111 8.57 -0.95 11.65
C ARG A 111 9.12 -2.33 11.99
N THR A 112 8.33 -3.17 12.66
CA THR A 112 8.75 -4.53 13.06
C THR A 112 8.16 -5.59 12.15
N CYS A 113 6.88 -5.48 11.81
CA CYS A 113 6.11 -6.51 11.10
C CYS A 113 5.72 -6.09 9.67
N GLY A 114 6.07 -4.88 9.24
CA GLY A 114 5.57 -4.37 7.97
C GLY A 114 4.05 -4.38 7.93
N TYR A 115 3.49 -4.75 6.80
CA TYR A 115 2.04 -4.90 6.61
C TYR A 115 1.50 -6.28 7.05
N GLY A 116 2.37 -7.14 7.63
CA GLY A 116 2.00 -8.46 8.16
C GLY A 116 2.33 -9.59 7.21
N ILE A 117 1.56 -10.67 7.29
CA ILE A 117 1.77 -11.92 6.55
C ILE A 117 0.90 -11.90 5.30
N PRO A 118 1.48 -11.98 4.08
CA PRO A 118 0.73 -12.02 2.84
C PRO A 118 -0.02 -13.36 2.68
N SER A 119 -1.14 -13.32 1.96
CA SER A 119 -1.90 -14.50 1.55
C SER A 119 -1.91 -14.61 0.03
N LEU A 120 -1.34 -15.70 -0.49
CA LEU A 120 -1.35 -15.94 -1.94
C LEU A 120 -2.77 -16.07 -2.48
N GLU A 121 -3.65 -16.73 -1.74
CA GLU A 121 -5.06 -16.89 -2.14
C GLU A 121 -5.75 -15.53 -2.29
N LYS A 122 -5.60 -14.63 -1.30
CA LYS A 122 -6.17 -13.27 -1.37
C LYS A 122 -5.51 -12.40 -2.44
N ALA A 123 -4.25 -12.67 -2.77
CA ALA A 123 -3.54 -11.93 -3.81
C ALA A 123 -3.95 -12.36 -5.23
N LEU A 124 -4.33 -13.63 -5.42
CA LEU A 124 -4.74 -14.19 -6.70
C LEU A 124 -6.24 -14.00 -6.99
N TRP A 125 -7.09 -14.12 -5.99
CA TRP A 125 -8.52 -14.27 -6.20
C TRP A 125 -9.37 -13.32 -5.35
N CYS A 126 -10.42 -12.77 -5.98
CA CYS A 126 -11.53 -12.18 -5.24
C CYS A 126 -12.46 -13.29 -4.76
N LYS A 127 -13.00 -13.15 -3.55
CA LYS A 127 -14.07 -14.01 -3.02
C LYS A 127 -15.42 -13.29 -3.19
N ASN A 128 -16.53 -14.01 -3.07
CA ASN A 128 -17.86 -13.41 -3.21
C ASN A 128 -18.08 -12.21 -2.25
N ASN A 129 -17.54 -12.31 -1.04
CA ASN A 129 -17.62 -11.25 -0.03
C ASN A 129 -16.47 -10.21 -0.10
N SER A 130 -15.67 -10.27 -1.14
CA SER A 130 -14.51 -9.36 -1.33
C SER A 130 -14.29 -9.10 -2.81
N VAL A 131 -14.08 -7.86 -3.17
CA VAL A 131 -13.74 -7.47 -4.53
C VAL A 131 -12.58 -6.49 -4.51
N SER A 132 -11.66 -6.67 -5.45
CA SER A 132 -10.50 -5.80 -5.61
C SER A 132 -10.47 -5.20 -7.01
N MET A 133 -10.23 -3.90 -7.07
CA MET A 133 -9.94 -3.18 -8.31
C MET A 133 -8.43 -2.93 -8.38
N VAL A 134 -7.84 -3.28 -9.51
CA VAL A 134 -6.43 -3.05 -9.79
C VAL A 134 -6.31 -2.01 -10.89
N ILE A 135 -5.55 -0.97 -10.65
CA ILE A 135 -5.27 0.11 -11.59
C ILE A 135 -3.76 0.21 -11.78
N GLU A 136 -3.30 0.11 -13.01
CA GLU A 136 -1.96 0.46 -13.43
C GLU A 136 -1.99 1.80 -14.15
N GLY A 137 -1.29 2.79 -13.61
CA GLY A 137 -1.32 4.16 -14.10
C GLY A 137 0.06 4.80 -14.20
N GLU A 138 0.13 5.81 -15.04
CA GLU A 138 1.35 6.60 -15.23
C GLU A 138 0.99 8.09 -15.24
N LEU A 139 1.65 8.87 -14.38
CA LEU A 139 1.46 10.32 -14.35
C LEU A 139 2.78 11.08 -14.47
N GLN A 140 2.72 12.30 -14.99
CA GLN A 140 3.84 13.24 -15.01
C GLN A 140 3.73 14.18 -13.80
N PRO A 141 4.60 14.01 -12.78
CA PRO A 141 4.43 14.73 -11.51
C PRO A 141 4.72 16.22 -11.62
N PHE A 142 5.65 16.63 -12.49
CA PHE A 142 6.16 18.00 -12.54
C PHE A 142 6.16 18.56 -13.94
N LYS A 143 6.13 19.88 -14.04
CA LYS A 143 6.33 20.65 -15.28
C LYS A 143 7.14 21.90 -15.03
N LYS A 144 7.82 22.39 -16.07
CA LYS A 144 8.39 23.72 -16.10
C LYS A 144 7.30 24.74 -16.45
N ASP A 145 7.21 25.81 -15.70
CA ASP A 145 6.26 26.89 -15.91
C ASP A 145 7.03 28.23 -15.76
N GLY A 146 7.43 28.80 -16.90
CA GLY A 146 8.35 29.93 -16.92
C GLY A 146 9.69 29.62 -16.31
N SER A 147 10.06 30.33 -15.26
CA SER A 147 11.28 30.11 -14.47
C SER A 147 11.11 29.15 -13.29
N SER A 148 9.90 28.67 -13.03
CA SER A 148 9.56 27.81 -11.89
C SER A 148 9.22 26.38 -12.31
N TYR A 149 9.25 25.46 -11.34
CA TYR A 149 8.84 24.06 -11.53
C TYR A 149 7.68 23.75 -10.62
N LYS A 150 6.55 23.38 -11.21
CA LYS A 150 5.27 23.16 -10.52
C LYS A 150 4.82 21.72 -10.62
N MET A 151 3.88 21.34 -9.76
CA MET A 151 3.12 20.09 -9.90
C MET A 151 2.32 20.15 -11.19
N LYS A 152 2.14 18.99 -11.86
CA LYS A 152 1.43 18.93 -13.15
C LYS A 152 0.15 18.12 -13.07
N GLU A 153 0.25 16.84 -12.87
CA GLU A 153 -0.85 15.88 -13.00
C GLU A 153 -1.20 15.27 -11.66
N MET A 154 -2.45 14.94 -11.48
CA MET A 154 -2.98 13.99 -10.52
C MET A 154 -4.01 13.13 -11.23
N ASP A 155 -4.13 11.87 -10.86
CA ASP A 155 -5.13 10.96 -11.41
C ASP A 155 -6.31 10.86 -10.45
N LEU A 156 -7.51 10.95 -11.01
CA LEU A 156 -8.76 10.75 -10.29
C LEU A 156 -9.44 9.50 -10.85
N HIS A 157 -9.64 8.51 -9.99
CA HIS A 157 -10.27 7.25 -10.35
C HIS A 157 -11.66 7.18 -9.72
N GLU A 158 -12.64 6.77 -10.53
CA GLU A 158 -13.96 6.40 -10.03
C GLU A 158 -13.94 4.95 -9.56
N LEU A 159 -14.45 4.71 -8.37
CA LEU A 159 -14.56 3.38 -7.78
C LEU A 159 -15.91 2.76 -8.15
N PRO A 160 -15.94 1.61 -8.84
CA PRO A 160 -17.15 1.03 -9.37
C PRO A 160 -17.96 0.28 -8.30
N TRP A 161 -18.10 0.88 -7.13
CA TRP A 161 -18.81 0.22 -6.03
C TRP A 161 -20.28 -0.05 -6.37
N PRO A 162 -20.81 -1.21 -5.99
CA PRO A 162 -22.22 -1.55 -6.15
C PRO A 162 -23.03 -0.81 -5.08
N SER A 163 -23.31 0.47 -5.30
CA SER A 163 -23.98 1.32 -4.31
C SER A 163 -25.27 0.71 -3.77
N GLU A 164 -26.07 0.07 -4.63
CA GLU A 164 -27.30 -0.61 -4.22
C GLU A 164 -27.04 -1.77 -3.27
N CYS A 165 -26.00 -2.58 -3.54
CA CYS A 165 -25.59 -3.68 -2.68
C CYS A 165 -25.07 -3.15 -1.33
N LEU A 166 -24.22 -2.12 -1.34
CA LEU A 166 -23.72 -1.51 -0.10
C LEU A 166 -24.84 -0.85 0.71
N MET A 167 -25.81 -0.21 0.06
CA MET A 167 -26.99 0.34 0.73
C MET A 167 -27.84 -0.77 1.36
N SER A 168 -28.01 -1.92 0.70
CA SER A 168 -28.78 -3.06 1.25
C SER A 168 -28.11 -3.68 2.47
N LEU A 169 -26.79 -3.58 2.58
CA LEU A 169 -26.02 -4.02 3.76
C LEU A 169 -26.16 -3.07 4.95
N GLY A 170 -26.60 -1.83 4.74
CA GLY A 170 -26.88 -0.86 5.81
C GLY A 170 -25.67 -0.67 6.75
N GLU A 171 -25.88 -0.97 8.04
CA GLU A 171 -24.87 -0.81 9.10
C GLU A 171 -23.88 -1.99 9.19
N THR A 172 -23.95 -2.98 8.30
CA THR A 172 -22.95 -4.06 8.28
C THR A 172 -21.54 -3.50 8.16
N SER A 173 -20.65 -3.99 9.00
CA SER A 173 -19.25 -3.58 8.98
C SER A 173 -18.57 -4.08 7.70
N VAL A 174 -17.93 -3.18 6.98
CA VAL A 174 -17.13 -3.48 5.80
C VAL A 174 -15.76 -2.81 5.91
N ARG A 175 -14.76 -3.42 5.30
CA ARG A 175 -13.40 -2.88 5.21
C ARG A 175 -13.11 -2.42 3.81
N LEU A 176 -12.79 -1.13 3.66
CA LEU A 176 -12.16 -0.59 2.47
C LEU A 176 -10.66 -0.57 2.67
N ARG A 177 -9.89 -1.27 1.85
CA ARG A 177 -8.42 -1.20 1.85
C ARG A 177 -7.91 -0.56 0.58
N VAL A 178 -6.88 0.26 0.71
CA VAL A 178 -6.18 0.89 -0.40
C VAL A 178 -4.69 0.60 -0.29
N THR A 179 -4.08 0.20 -1.41
CA THR A 179 -2.63 0.00 -1.51
C THR A 179 -2.12 0.69 -2.77
N LEU A 180 -1.21 1.65 -2.60
CA LEU A 180 -0.51 2.36 -3.67
C LEU A 180 0.95 1.94 -3.68
N SER A 181 1.43 1.42 -4.81
CA SER A 181 2.81 0.99 -5.02
C SER A 181 3.42 1.69 -6.21
N TYR A 182 4.65 2.17 -6.07
CA TYR A 182 5.43 2.78 -7.14
C TYR A 182 6.92 2.61 -6.86
N PHE A 183 7.76 2.70 -7.89
CA PHE A 183 9.20 2.72 -7.71
C PHE A 183 9.75 4.12 -7.89
N ILE A 184 10.75 4.45 -7.11
CA ILE A 184 11.44 5.75 -7.15
C ILE A 184 12.82 5.61 -7.78
N GLU A 185 13.29 6.68 -8.42
CA GLU A 185 14.70 6.82 -8.75
C GLU A 185 15.43 7.40 -7.51
N PRO A 186 16.46 6.72 -6.98
CA PRO A 186 17.23 7.23 -5.84
C PRO A 186 17.91 8.56 -6.16
N GLY A 187 18.10 9.38 -5.14
CA GLY A 187 18.83 10.63 -5.30
C GLY A 187 20.27 10.38 -5.75
N PRO A 188 20.82 11.16 -6.70
CA PRO A 188 22.11 10.90 -7.34
C PRO A 188 23.34 11.21 -6.46
N GLY A 189 23.21 11.21 -5.15
CA GLY A 189 24.35 11.34 -4.22
C GLY A 189 24.99 12.72 -4.12
N GLU A 190 24.63 13.69 -4.95
CA GLU A 190 25.08 15.07 -4.82
C GLU A 190 24.56 15.72 -3.55
N ILE A 191 25.44 16.40 -2.82
CA ILE A 191 25.13 16.94 -1.52
C ILE A 191 24.93 18.46 -1.61
N GLY A 192 23.70 18.87 -1.93
CA GLY A 192 23.22 20.20 -1.57
C GLY A 192 22.65 20.19 -0.15
N TRP A 193 22.85 21.24 0.64
CA TRP A 193 22.34 21.25 2.01
C TRP A 193 20.79 21.21 2.09
N LYS A 194 20.08 21.74 1.10
CA LYS A 194 18.62 21.66 0.96
C LYS A 194 18.12 20.26 0.66
N ASP A 195 18.85 19.51 -0.18
CA ASP A 195 18.44 18.24 -0.75
C ASP A 195 19.13 17.04 -0.11
N ARG A 196 19.95 17.30 0.90
CA ARG A 196 20.80 16.31 1.57
C ARG A 196 20.06 15.03 1.98
N TYR A 197 18.76 15.14 2.23
CA TYR A 197 17.93 14.05 2.71
C TYR A 197 16.79 13.70 1.77
N ARG A 198 16.71 14.30 0.59
CA ARG A 198 15.66 14.01 -0.37
C ARG A 198 16.09 12.86 -1.28
N TYR A 199 15.81 11.67 -0.81
CA TYR A 199 16.15 10.43 -1.49
C TYR A 199 15.23 10.11 -2.67
N PRO A 200 13.88 10.23 -2.57
CA PRO A 200 12.98 9.85 -3.66
C PRO A 200 12.95 10.91 -4.77
N SER A 201 12.89 10.40 -6.00
CA SER A 201 12.70 11.22 -7.20
C SER A 201 11.40 12.00 -7.19
N CYS A 202 10.32 11.34 -6.81
CA CYS A 202 8.98 11.83 -6.60
C CYS A 202 8.34 10.93 -5.54
N ASN A 203 7.42 11.44 -4.74
CA ASN A 203 6.53 10.60 -3.94
C ASN A 203 5.13 10.70 -4.52
N LEU A 204 4.36 9.64 -4.39
CA LEU A 204 2.93 9.62 -4.66
C LEU A 204 2.17 9.42 -3.36
N ARG A 205 0.98 9.99 -3.28
CA ARG A 205 0.03 9.78 -2.19
C ARG A 205 -1.35 9.51 -2.77
N PHE A 206 -2.22 8.94 -1.98
CA PHE A 206 -3.63 8.81 -2.33
C PHE A 206 -4.52 9.48 -1.29
N ASP A 207 -5.68 9.87 -1.75
CA ASP A 207 -6.76 10.38 -0.88
C ASP A 207 -8.11 9.92 -1.41
N LEU A 208 -9.06 9.72 -0.51
CA LEU A 208 -10.40 9.26 -0.81
C LEU A 208 -11.38 10.40 -0.57
N ILE A 209 -12.36 10.55 -1.44
CA ILE A 209 -13.44 11.53 -1.27
C ILE A 209 -14.18 11.32 0.05
N ASN A 210 -14.59 12.40 0.70
CA ASN A 210 -15.45 12.31 1.88
C ASN A 210 -16.91 12.13 1.48
N ASN A 211 -17.74 11.60 2.38
CA ASN A 211 -19.13 11.25 2.07
C ASN A 211 -19.98 12.42 1.60
N ASP A 212 -19.75 13.61 2.16
CA ASP A 212 -20.51 14.84 1.87
C ASP A 212 -19.75 15.81 0.98
N GLU A 213 -18.68 15.35 0.32
CA GLU A 213 -17.80 16.18 -0.48
C GLU A 213 -18.16 16.07 -1.96
N SER A 214 -18.30 17.22 -2.66
CA SER A 214 -18.43 17.22 -4.11
C SER A 214 -17.10 16.84 -4.78
N VAL A 215 -17.16 16.33 -6.02
CA VAL A 215 -15.96 15.98 -6.78
C VAL A 215 -15.08 17.22 -7.03
N GLU A 216 -15.69 18.39 -7.21
CA GLU A 216 -15.00 19.65 -7.40
C GLU A 216 -14.26 20.09 -6.13
N ASP A 217 -14.88 19.95 -4.95
CA ASP A 217 -14.25 20.31 -3.69
C ASP A 217 -13.17 19.29 -3.32
N PHE A 218 -13.39 18.01 -3.61
CA PHE A 218 -12.35 16.98 -3.51
C PHE A 218 -11.11 17.32 -4.34
N LYS A 219 -11.30 17.68 -5.61
CA LYS A 219 -10.21 18.14 -6.49
C LYS A 219 -9.48 19.36 -5.92
N LYS A 220 -10.21 20.35 -5.38
CA LYS A 220 -9.61 21.52 -4.73
C LYS A 220 -8.79 21.12 -3.50
N ARG A 221 -9.34 20.27 -2.63
CA ARG A 221 -8.66 19.76 -1.41
C ARG A 221 -7.38 19.03 -1.76
N VAL A 222 -7.41 18.12 -2.73
CA VAL A 222 -6.22 17.40 -3.20
C VAL A 222 -5.19 18.36 -3.80
N ASN A 223 -5.62 19.35 -4.59
CA ASN A 223 -4.72 20.37 -5.14
C ASN A 223 -4.04 21.21 -4.06
N ILE A 224 -4.73 21.55 -2.96
CA ILE A 224 -4.15 22.26 -1.82
C ILE A 224 -3.10 21.38 -1.14
N LYS A 225 -3.43 20.11 -0.86
CA LYS A 225 -2.48 19.15 -0.28
C LYS A 225 -1.23 18.96 -1.16
N MET A 226 -1.41 18.90 -2.48
CA MET A 226 -0.33 18.75 -3.44
C MET A 226 0.63 19.97 -3.44
N ARG A 227 0.09 21.18 -3.19
CA ARG A 227 0.87 22.43 -3.12
C ARG A 227 1.44 22.70 -1.72
N GLY A 228 0.76 22.25 -0.69
CA GLY A 228 1.02 22.59 0.72
C GLY A 228 2.23 21.91 1.34
N ASP A 229 2.91 21.03 0.62
CA ASP A 229 4.16 20.40 1.10
C ASP A 229 5.31 21.42 1.28
N ASP A 230 5.16 22.65 0.77
CA ASP A 230 6.11 23.76 0.96
C ASP A 230 5.73 24.69 2.12
N THR A 231 4.51 24.64 2.60
CA THR A 231 4.05 25.46 3.73
C THR A 231 3.71 24.58 4.92
N LYS A 232 4.19 24.96 6.08
CA LYS A 232 3.82 24.38 7.38
C LYS A 232 2.37 24.75 7.76
N ASP A 233 1.46 24.72 6.81
CA ASP A 233 0.06 24.86 7.12
C ASP A 233 -0.40 23.59 7.80
N LYS A 234 -0.49 23.67 9.09
CA LYS A 234 -1.39 22.86 9.92
C LYS A 234 -2.81 23.26 9.51
N GLY A 235 -3.17 22.88 8.28
CA GLY A 235 -4.52 23.09 7.76
C GLY A 235 -5.48 22.36 8.66
N ASP A 236 -6.49 23.11 9.03
CA ASP A 236 -7.77 22.75 9.56
C ASP A 236 -8.05 21.24 9.59
N GLY A 237 -8.44 20.71 10.77
CA GLY A 237 -8.60 19.29 11.11
C GLY A 237 -9.60 18.47 10.28
N THR A 238 -9.89 18.86 9.05
CA THR A 238 -10.77 18.17 8.09
C THR A 238 -10.02 17.23 7.13
N SER A 239 -8.80 16.80 7.47
CA SER A 239 -7.96 16.02 6.55
C SER A 239 -8.46 14.59 6.25
N GLY A 240 -9.56 14.14 6.86
CA GLY A 240 -10.06 12.77 6.73
C GLY A 240 -9.04 11.69 7.18
N SER A 241 -7.93 12.11 7.79
CA SER A 241 -6.85 11.21 8.26
C SER A 241 -7.34 10.26 9.34
N ASP A 242 -8.27 10.72 10.18
CA ASP A 242 -8.71 10.00 11.37
C ASP A 242 -9.58 8.77 11.06
N ARG A 243 -10.15 8.71 9.86
CA ARG A 243 -10.90 7.53 9.40
C ARG A 243 -10.00 6.36 9.00
N TRP A 244 -8.71 6.61 8.69
CA TRP A 244 -7.76 5.60 8.31
C TRP A 244 -7.12 4.93 9.53
N TYR A 245 -6.96 3.61 9.48
CA TYR A 245 -6.39 2.85 10.59
C TYR A 245 -4.98 3.32 10.95
N LEU A 246 -4.09 3.47 9.98
CA LEU A 246 -2.71 3.93 10.19
C LEU A 246 -2.60 5.45 10.22
N GLY A 247 -3.39 6.13 9.40
CA GLY A 247 -3.32 7.57 9.19
C GLY A 247 -2.11 8.00 8.37
N THR A 248 -2.14 9.23 7.87
CA THR A 248 -1.13 9.78 6.95
C THR A 248 0.28 9.77 7.51
N ASP A 249 0.44 10.00 8.81
CA ASP A 249 1.76 10.05 9.48
C ASP A 249 2.53 8.71 9.44
N ASN A 250 1.80 7.59 9.46
CA ASN A 250 2.39 6.26 9.42
C ASN A 250 2.39 5.68 7.99
N ARG A 251 1.34 5.95 7.23
CA ARG A 251 1.15 5.43 5.88
C ARG A 251 2.06 6.09 4.85
N ASP A 252 2.16 7.43 4.84
CA ASP A 252 2.78 8.19 3.76
C ASP A 252 4.33 8.21 3.83
N VAL A 253 4.93 7.03 4.05
CA VAL A 253 6.37 6.82 4.19
C VAL A 253 6.87 5.79 3.19
N GLY A 254 7.93 6.12 2.44
CA GLY A 254 8.49 5.23 1.41
C GLY A 254 7.74 5.28 0.09
N SER A 255 7.72 4.18 -0.66
CA SER A 255 7.13 4.05 -2.00
C SER A 255 6.07 2.94 -2.09
N ILE A 256 5.57 2.53 -0.94
CA ILE A 256 4.41 1.65 -0.78
C ILE A 256 3.57 2.18 0.37
N HIS A 257 2.31 2.40 0.11
CA HIS A 257 1.37 2.96 1.06
C HIS A 257 0.15 2.04 1.10
N SER A 258 -0.10 1.41 2.23
CA SER A 258 -1.30 0.60 2.42
C SER A 258 -1.99 1.00 3.71
N ASP A 259 -3.30 1.19 3.64
CA ASP A 259 -4.13 1.53 4.79
C ASP A 259 -5.56 1.05 4.56
N PHE A 260 -6.37 1.03 5.61
CA PHE A 260 -7.75 0.62 5.50
C PHE A 260 -8.66 1.46 6.40
N ILE A 261 -9.94 1.43 6.05
CA ILE A 261 -11.05 2.02 6.81
C ILE A 261 -12.00 0.90 7.14
N ASP A 262 -12.33 0.73 8.43
CA ASP A 262 -13.45 -0.07 8.89
C ASP A 262 -14.62 0.88 9.14
N SER A 263 -15.73 0.66 8.42
CA SER A 263 -16.92 1.52 8.50
C SER A 263 -18.17 0.73 8.16
N SER A 264 -19.35 1.34 8.29
CA SER A 264 -20.57 0.71 7.79
C SER A 264 -20.64 0.74 6.25
N ALA A 265 -21.35 -0.22 5.67
CA ALA A 265 -21.50 -0.30 4.21
C ALA A 265 -22.16 0.96 3.64
N ILE A 266 -23.15 1.51 4.37
CA ILE A 266 -23.86 2.72 3.96
C ILE A 266 -22.96 3.95 3.94
N GLU A 267 -22.03 4.07 4.89
CA GLU A 267 -21.05 5.18 4.89
C GLU A 267 -20.07 5.10 3.72
N LEU A 268 -19.66 3.89 3.32
CA LEU A 268 -18.72 3.71 2.23
C LEU A 268 -19.34 3.76 0.83
N CYS A 269 -20.68 3.67 0.72
CA CYS A 269 -21.34 3.69 -0.59
C CYS A 269 -21.13 5.00 -1.37
N ASN A 270 -20.88 6.11 -0.68
CA ASN A 270 -20.62 7.43 -1.25
C ASN A 270 -19.13 7.71 -1.54
N ALA A 271 -18.23 6.89 -1.05
CA ALA A 271 -16.79 7.02 -1.27
C ALA A 271 -16.38 6.53 -2.68
N LYS A 272 -16.91 7.20 -3.73
CA LYS A 272 -16.79 6.76 -5.14
C LYS A 272 -15.55 7.25 -5.87
N HIS A 273 -14.73 8.10 -5.28
CA HIS A 273 -13.57 8.66 -5.97
C HIS A 273 -12.33 8.59 -5.11
N ILE A 274 -11.24 8.18 -5.73
CA ILE A 274 -9.90 8.18 -5.13
C ILE A 274 -8.94 8.94 -6.05
N ALA A 275 -8.10 9.77 -5.46
CA ALA A 275 -7.07 10.50 -6.19
C ALA A 275 -5.69 9.95 -5.89
N VAL A 276 -4.83 9.85 -6.91
CA VAL A 276 -3.39 9.65 -6.79
C VAL A 276 -2.70 10.93 -7.22
N TYR A 277 -1.86 11.47 -6.34
CA TYR A 277 -1.23 12.77 -6.58
C TYR A 277 0.24 12.79 -6.15
N PRO A 278 1.08 13.58 -6.86
CA PRO A 278 2.50 13.68 -6.56
C PRO A 278 2.78 14.60 -5.38
N VAL A 279 3.91 14.30 -4.72
CA VAL A 279 4.54 15.13 -3.71
C VAL A 279 5.99 15.39 -4.12
N ILE A 280 6.57 16.47 -3.62
CA ILE A 280 7.90 16.95 -4.00
C ILE A 280 8.96 15.85 -3.86
N GLY A 281 9.80 15.74 -4.90
CA GLY A 281 10.99 14.92 -4.93
C GLY A 281 12.12 15.63 -5.64
N TRP A 282 13.31 14.99 -5.70
CA TRP A 282 14.47 15.61 -6.29
C TRP A 282 14.34 15.87 -7.82
N TRP A 283 13.45 15.19 -8.53
CA TRP A 283 13.16 15.50 -9.93
C TRP A 283 12.71 16.94 -10.13
N ARG A 284 11.97 17.51 -9.19
CA ARG A 284 11.58 18.92 -9.22
C ARG A 284 12.72 19.83 -8.76
N GLU A 285 13.39 19.47 -7.69
CA GLU A 285 14.38 20.34 -7.04
C GLU A 285 15.70 20.42 -7.81
N ARG A 286 16.14 19.27 -8.36
CA ARG A 286 17.35 19.19 -9.19
C ARG A 286 17.03 19.32 -10.68
N HIS A 287 16.34 20.38 -11.03
CA HIS A 287 15.82 20.63 -12.38
C HIS A 287 16.91 20.70 -13.45
N HIS A 288 18.16 21.04 -13.09
CA HIS A 288 19.32 21.03 -13.97
C HIS A 288 19.63 19.63 -14.55
N LEU A 289 19.16 18.56 -13.90
CA LEU A 289 19.28 17.19 -14.40
C LEU A 289 18.21 16.82 -15.44
N GLY A 290 17.29 17.72 -15.77
CA GLY A 290 16.27 17.51 -16.80
C GLY A 290 15.23 16.44 -16.50
N LYS A 291 15.14 15.96 -15.25
CA LYS A 291 14.25 14.85 -14.86
C LYS A 291 12.82 15.28 -14.52
N TYR A 292 12.54 16.57 -14.45
CA TYR A 292 11.23 17.12 -14.06
C TYR A 292 10.10 16.74 -15.04
N ASN A 293 10.43 16.36 -16.28
CA ASN A 293 9.46 15.97 -17.31
C ASN A 293 9.23 14.45 -17.40
N LYS A 294 9.88 13.66 -16.54
CA LYS A 294 9.66 12.22 -16.49
C LYS A 294 8.29 11.88 -15.94
N LYS A 295 7.81 10.72 -16.36
CA LYS A 295 6.62 10.09 -15.81
C LYS A 295 7.01 9.06 -14.75
N ILE A 296 6.10 8.79 -13.83
CA ILE A 296 6.20 7.74 -12.82
C ILE A 296 5.03 6.79 -12.96
N ARG A 297 5.33 5.50 -13.00
CA ARG A 297 4.33 4.44 -12.98
C ARG A 297 3.91 4.13 -11.56
N TYR A 298 2.67 3.72 -11.38
CA TYR A 298 2.15 3.26 -10.11
C TYR A 298 1.11 2.16 -10.32
N SER A 299 0.90 1.37 -9.28
CA SER A 299 -0.24 0.49 -9.15
C SER A 299 -1.05 0.89 -7.93
N LEU A 300 -2.35 1.02 -8.12
CA LEU A 300 -3.34 1.29 -7.07
C LEU A 300 -4.28 0.11 -6.98
N ILE A 301 -4.35 -0.51 -5.81
CA ILE A 301 -5.30 -1.57 -5.50
C ILE A 301 -6.28 -1.05 -4.47
N VAL A 302 -7.56 -1.19 -4.76
CA VAL A 302 -8.64 -0.82 -3.84
C VAL A 302 -9.56 -2.01 -3.70
N SER A 303 -9.76 -2.48 -2.48
CA SER A 303 -10.71 -3.56 -2.20
C SER A 303 -11.74 -3.14 -1.18
N ILE A 304 -12.89 -3.78 -1.28
CA ILE A 304 -13.92 -3.76 -0.26
C ILE A 304 -14.23 -5.20 0.13
N GLU A 305 -14.26 -5.49 1.42
CA GLU A 305 -14.56 -6.81 1.96
C GLU A 305 -15.51 -6.72 3.15
N THR A 306 -16.38 -7.70 3.29
CA THR A 306 -17.25 -7.87 4.46
C THR A 306 -16.89 -9.18 5.18
N PRO A 307 -16.99 -9.23 6.51
CA PRO A 307 -16.86 -10.49 7.25
C PRO A 307 -18.04 -11.46 6.98
N GLU A 308 -19.17 -10.96 6.48
CA GLU A 308 -20.33 -11.79 6.13
C GLU A 308 -20.05 -12.56 4.85
N THR A 309 -20.05 -13.90 4.95
CA THR A 309 -19.72 -14.80 3.83
C THR A 309 -20.87 -14.99 2.84
N ASP A 310 -22.10 -14.67 3.24
CA ASP A 310 -23.30 -14.87 2.43
C ASP A 310 -23.64 -13.67 1.53
N VAL A 311 -22.81 -12.61 1.58
CA VAL A 311 -22.99 -11.42 0.76
C VAL A 311 -22.17 -11.52 -0.52
N ASP A 312 -22.83 -11.40 -1.66
CA ASP A 312 -22.18 -11.32 -2.96
C ASP A 312 -21.89 -9.86 -3.34
N LEU A 313 -20.65 -9.41 -3.08
CA LEU A 313 -20.12 -8.13 -3.54
C LEU A 313 -19.49 -8.21 -4.93
N TYR A 314 -19.10 -9.42 -5.34
CA TYR A 314 -18.30 -9.63 -6.55
C TYR A 314 -19.14 -9.52 -7.84
N THR A 315 -20.26 -10.24 -7.91
CA THR A 315 -21.08 -10.31 -9.12
C THR A 315 -21.61 -8.94 -9.59
N PRO A 316 -22.14 -8.05 -8.71
CA PRO A 316 -22.60 -6.73 -9.13
C PRO A 316 -21.48 -5.84 -9.70
N ILE A 317 -20.26 -5.96 -9.17
CA ILE A 317 -19.12 -5.15 -9.64
C ILE A 317 -18.61 -5.63 -10.99
N VAL A 318 -18.45 -6.94 -11.16
CA VAL A 318 -18.04 -7.54 -12.44
C VAL A 318 -19.05 -7.21 -13.54
N THR A 319 -20.34 -7.28 -13.25
CA THR A 319 -21.39 -6.90 -14.18
C THR A 319 -21.32 -5.44 -14.57
N LYS A 320 -21.05 -4.53 -13.61
CA LYS A 320 -20.93 -3.10 -13.86
C LYS A 320 -19.71 -2.78 -14.74
N ILE A 321 -18.57 -3.42 -14.51
CA ILE A 321 -17.35 -3.25 -15.31
C ILE A 321 -17.55 -3.76 -16.74
N ALA A 322 -18.23 -4.89 -16.91
CA ALA A 322 -18.52 -5.48 -18.23
C ALA A 322 -19.48 -4.62 -19.07
N THR A 323 -20.25 -3.73 -18.45
CA THR A 323 -21.20 -2.82 -19.12
C THR A 323 -20.63 -1.46 -19.49
N VAL A 324 -19.34 -1.19 -19.25
CA VAL A 324 -18.68 0.03 -19.72
C VAL A 324 -18.66 0.02 -21.24
N ILE A 325 -19.55 0.83 -21.84
CA ILE A 325 -19.68 1.03 -23.27
C ILE A 325 -18.40 1.67 -23.79
N PRO A 326 -17.84 1.19 -24.91
CA PRO A 326 -16.71 1.87 -25.53
C PRO A 326 -17.13 3.30 -25.89
N THR A 327 -16.46 4.27 -25.32
CA THR A 327 -16.53 5.66 -25.79
C THR A 327 -15.92 5.73 -27.17
N ASN A 328 -16.74 6.04 -28.17
CA ASN A 328 -16.32 6.41 -29.52
C ASN A 328 -15.45 7.67 -29.49
#